data_57d71df6ebc94a8161a94853d9628800
#
_entry.id   57d71df6ebc94a8161a94853d9628800
#
_cell.length_a   1.000
_cell.length_b   1.000
_cell.length_c   1.000
_cell.angle_alpha   90.00
_cell.angle_beta   90.00
_cell.angle_gamma   90.00
#
_symmetry.space_group_name_H-M   'P 1'
#
loop_
_entity.id
_entity.type
_entity.pdbx_description
1 polymer ?
#
loop_
_entity_poly.entity_id
_entity_poly.type
_entity_poly.pdbx_seq_one_letter_code
_entity_poly.pdbx_strand_id
1 'polypeptide(L)'
;MKELSITDEHVREVLDFTEEVVKNYPRRLVGTPSCIEAGKRIAEEFSKNCDPSSVKREEFTCHPEAFLKYIRPAVIAYIISMALVWLKRPFKALIGYGLSVATFVTEFAFYKEYIDPLFPKKKGYNVYGVLEPEGEVRQQIILCGHHDAAYVFHYMKTSPRLYPLFILAGIFPFVLGFLFSMYMTITKKFPRWMKGTITAGLSGVIPLWWFTTDEVSPGAGDNMIATAIANEATKIFADQKKKGKNPLKHTRIICLSVDGEESGLRGSRAFVERHEKELKDIKTYVFCMDTLYNADKLIFFDNDLNLTVDLSHEMAQELVDIATSLGYKAKVSRMPWGGGSTDAASFGQKGIEATCLLAFELDIKNLQEDLPYHTPKDTTDKIEPLMVKQALTIIREYILKKDREASNLAGSKRSAA
;
A
#
# COMPACT_ATOMS: atom_id res chain seq x y z
N MET A 1 -26.75 15.88 -13.01
CA MET A 1 -25.39 15.43 -13.41
C MET A 1 -24.38 16.57 -13.56
N LYS A 2 -24.74 17.77 -14.03
CA LYS A 2 -23.80 18.92 -14.08
C LYS A 2 -23.29 19.38 -12.70
N GLU A 3 -24.03 19.14 -11.63
CA GLU A 3 -23.70 19.58 -10.26
C GLU A 3 -22.60 18.75 -9.57
N LEU A 4 -22.27 17.55 -10.08
CA LEU A 4 -21.20 16.68 -9.59
C LEU A 4 -20.00 16.62 -10.56
N SER A 5 -19.86 17.60 -11.47
CA SER A 5 -18.76 17.61 -12.43
C SER A 5 -17.42 17.88 -11.74
N ILE A 6 -16.40 17.11 -12.11
CA ILE A 6 -15.03 17.32 -11.64
C ILE A 6 -14.45 18.54 -12.36
N THR A 7 -14.09 19.55 -11.59
CA THR A 7 -13.52 20.80 -12.09
C THR A 7 -12.01 20.85 -11.89
N ASP A 8 -11.32 21.77 -12.54
CA ASP A 8 -9.88 21.98 -12.32
C ASP A 8 -9.61 22.56 -10.92
N GLU A 9 -10.63 23.13 -10.25
CA GLU A 9 -10.56 23.57 -8.86
C GLU A 9 -10.42 22.36 -7.91
N HIS A 10 -11.24 21.30 -8.06
CA HIS A 10 -11.10 20.07 -7.30
C HIS A 10 -9.71 19.45 -7.44
N VAL A 11 -9.18 19.43 -8.68
CA VAL A 11 -7.82 18.93 -8.94
C VAL A 11 -6.77 19.75 -8.20
N ARG A 12 -6.90 21.08 -8.24
CA ARG A 12 -5.98 21.98 -7.54
C ARG A 12 -6.05 21.80 -6.03
N GLU A 13 -7.24 21.71 -5.44
CA GLU A 13 -7.40 21.48 -4.00
C GLU A 13 -6.74 20.18 -3.54
N VAL A 14 -6.83 19.11 -4.33
CA VAL A 14 -6.13 17.84 -4.06
C VAL A 14 -4.63 18.03 -4.05
N LEU A 15 -4.07 18.69 -5.07
CA LEU A 15 -2.63 18.94 -5.20
C LEU A 15 -2.13 19.88 -4.10
N ASP A 16 -2.87 20.95 -3.81
CA ASP A 16 -2.52 21.92 -2.79
C ASP A 16 -2.53 21.29 -1.38
N PHE A 17 -3.52 20.47 -1.07
CA PHE A 17 -3.57 19.75 0.21
C PHE A 17 -2.43 18.70 0.33
N THR A 18 -2.13 18.00 -0.75
CA THR A 18 -0.98 17.09 -0.79
C THR A 18 0.33 17.84 -0.52
N GLU A 19 0.55 18.96 -1.23
CA GLU A 19 1.73 19.80 -1.04
C GLU A 19 1.83 20.37 0.37
N GLU A 20 0.71 20.86 0.92
CA GLU A 20 0.63 21.38 2.30
C GLU A 20 1.12 20.33 3.31
N VAL A 21 0.60 19.09 3.23
CA VAL A 21 0.94 18.03 4.18
C VAL A 21 2.38 17.57 4.00
N VAL A 22 2.81 17.35 2.77
CA VAL A 22 4.18 16.91 2.47
C VAL A 22 5.22 17.91 2.95
N LYS A 23 4.95 19.21 2.78
CA LYS A 23 5.87 20.29 3.11
C LYS A 23 5.93 20.59 4.61
N ASN A 24 4.76 20.60 5.26
CA ASN A 24 4.67 20.98 6.67
C ASN A 24 4.97 19.80 7.61
N TYR A 25 4.79 18.56 7.16
CA TYR A 25 5.02 17.35 7.95
C TYR A 25 6.01 16.41 7.24
N PRO A 26 7.28 16.80 7.09
CA PRO A 26 8.28 15.97 6.43
C PRO A 26 8.61 14.72 7.27
N ARG A 27 9.11 13.66 6.61
CA ARG A 27 9.54 12.42 7.27
C ARG A 27 8.42 11.74 8.08
N ARG A 28 7.25 11.57 7.48
CA ARG A 28 6.06 10.98 8.09
C ARG A 28 6.16 9.46 8.29
N LEU A 29 7.22 9.01 8.96
CA LEU A 29 7.32 7.60 9.37
C LEU A 29 6.33 7.32 10.51
N VAL A 30 5.68 6.16 10.49
CA VAL A 30 4.72 5.77 11.53
C VAL A 30 5.29 5.93 12.94
N GLY A 31 4.51 6.52 13.83
CA GLY A 31 4.87 6.77 15.22
C GLY A 31 5.86 7.91 15.44
N THR A 32 6.21 8.70 14.40
CA THR A 32 6.97 9.95 14.57
C THR A 32 6.02 11.11 14.86
N PRO A 33 6.51 12.17 15.54
CA PRO A 33 5.71 13.37 15.75
C PRO A 33 5.15 13.95 14.43
N SER A 34 5.93 13.94 13.36
CA SER A 34 5.52 14.43 12.05
C SER A 34 4.33 13.66 11.48
N CYS A 35 4.34 12.31 11.53
CA CYS A 35 3.23 11.50 11.08
C CYS A 35 1.97 11.69 11.93
N ILE A 36 2.14 11.78 13.26
CA ILE A 36 1.05 12.02 14.20
C ILE A 36 0.37 13.37 13.94
N GLU A 37 1.14 14.44 13.71
CA GLU A 37 0.60 15.76 13.39
C GLU A 37 -0.04 15.82 12.00
N ALA A 38 0.54 15.14 10.99
CA ALA A 38 -0.10 14.97 9.69
C ALA A 38 -1.47 14.30 9.82
N GLY A 39 -1.57 13.21 10.60
CA GLY A 39 -2.85 12.55 10.88
C GLY A 39 -3.87 13.46 11.60
N LYS A 40 -3.43 14.40 12.46
CA LYS A 40 -4.33 15.41 13.03
C LYS A 40 -4.85 16.39 11.97
N ARG A 41 -3.95 16.88 11.14
CA ARG A 41 -4.29 17.79 10.04
C ARG A 41 -5.27 17.14 9.05
N ILE A 42 -5.08 15.85 8.73
CA ILE A 42 -5.98 15.08 7.88
C ILE A 42 -7.37 14.95 8.55
N ALA A 43 -7.42 14.67 9.86
CA ALA A 43 -8.69 14.58 10.59
C ALA A 43 -9.45 15.92 10.59
N GLU A 44 -8.76 17.05 10.70
CA GLU A 44 -9.36 18.38 10.56
C GLU A 44 -9.96 18.57 9.16
N GLU A 45 -9.28 18.13 8.12
CA GLU A 45 -9.76 18.22 6.74
C GLU A 45 -10.99 17.32 6.51
N PHE A 46 -10.94 16.08 6.98
CA PHE A 46 -12.08 15.15 6.92
C PHE A 46 -13.32 15.69 7.66
N SER A 47 -13.11 16.41 8.77
CA SER A 47 -14.21 17.02 9.55
C SER A 47 -15.00 18.08 8.79
N LYS A 48 -14.44 18.65 7.74
CA LYS A 48 -15.14 19.60 6.85
C LYS A 48 -16.08 18.90 5.87
N ASN A 49 -15.78 17.65 5.51
CA ASN A 49 -16.37 16.93 4.39
C ASN A 49 -17.11 15.66 4.79
N CYS A 50 -16.82 15.09 5.95
CA CYS A 50 -17.56 13.98 6.54
C CYS A 50 -18.53 14.50 7.59
N ASP A 51 -19.42 13.64 8.09
CA ASP A 51 -20.28 13.97 9.24
C ASP A 51 -19.37 14.20 10.46
N PRO A 52 -19.34 15.39 11.10
CA PRO A 52 -18.28 15.78 12.03
C PRO A 52 -18.10 14.83 13.22
N SER A 53 -19.20 14.25 13.70
CA SER A 53 -19.17 13.27 14.82
C SER A 53 -18.60 11.90 14.42
N SER A 54 -18.43 11.64 13.12
CA SER A 54 -17.94 10.38 12.58
C SER A 54 -16.43 10.33 12.43
N VAL A 55 -15.77 11.50 12.41
CA VAL A 55 -14.31 11.56 12.19
C VAL A 55 -13.57 11.05 13.41
N LYS A 56 -12.75 10.06 13.21
CA LYS A 56 -11.98 9.42 14.28
C LYS A 56 -10.52 9.26 13.88
N ARG A 57 -9.68 9.33 14.89
CA ARG A 57 -8.28 8.92 14.84
C ARG A 57 -8.14 7.66 15.71
N GLU A 58 -7.88 6.53 15.08
CA GLU A 58 -7.79 5.24 15.75
C GLU A 58 -6.35 4.85 16.00
N GLU A 59 -5.98 4.79 17.27
CA GLU A 59 -4.66 4.32 17.68
C GLU A 59 -4.52 2.82 17.43
N PHE A 60 -3.38 2.45 16.89
CA PHE A 60 -2.90 1.06 16.83
C PHE A 60 -1.44 0.99 17.27
N THR A 61 -0.97 -0.22 17.52
CA THR A 61 0.41 -0.46 17.92
C THR A 61 1.10 -1.30 16.87
N CYS A 62 2.33 -0.94 16.52
CA CYS A 62 3.14 -1.68 15.57
C CYS A 62 4.63 -1.63 15.95
N HIS A 63 5.44 -2.41 15.24
CA HIS A 63 6.89 -2.45 15.31
C HIS A 63 7.48 -2.10 13.94
N PRO A 64 7.43 -0.81 13.52
CA PRO A 64 7.67 -0.43 12.14
C PRO A 64 9.07 -0.77 11.63
N GLU A 65 10.04 -0.84 12.52
CA GLU A 65 11.41 -1.18 12.16
C GLU A 65 11.59 -2.67 11.83
N ALA A 66 10.65 -3.51 12.22
CA ALA A 66 10.71 -4.94 11.94
C ALA A 66 10.62 -5.25 10.43
N PHE A 67 9.86 -4.46 9.66
CA PHE A 67 9.56 -4.76 8.26
C PHE A 67 10.79 -4.75 7.33
N LEU A 68 11.73 -3.83 7.51
CA LEU A 68 12.91 -3.73 6.64
C LEU A 68 14.25 -3.79 7.38
N LYS A 69 14.32 -3.39 8.66
CA LYS A 69 15.61 -3.33 9.39
C LYS A 69 16.18 -4.71 9.73
N TYR A 70 15.40 -5.80 9.63
CA TYR A 70 15.94 -7.16 9.76
C TYR A 70 16.95 -7.52 8.67
N ILE A 71 16.97 -6.81 7.54
CA ILE A 71 17.90 -7.06 6.44
C ILE A 71 19.37 -6.97 6.92
N ARG A 72 19.71 -5.97 7.73
CA ARG A 72 21.08 -5.83 8.27
C ARG A 72 21.48 -6.99 9.20
N PRO A 73 20.68 -7.40 10.19
CA PRO A 73 20.91 -8.66 10.92
C PRO A 73 21.06 -9.89 10.04
N ALA A 74 20.26 -10.00 8.96
CA ALA A 74 20.37 -11.11 8.02
C ALA A 74 21.74 -11.13 7.31
N VAL A 75 22.25 -9.97 6.86
CA VAL A 75 23.61 -9.86 6.29
C VAL A 75 24.67 -10.34 7.28
N ILE A 76 24.58 -9.95 8.55
CA ILE A 76 25.50 -10.43 9.61
C ILE A 76 25.36 -11.94 9.78
N ALA A 77 24.13 -12.46 9.84
CA ALA A 77 23.87 -13.90 9.95
C ALA A 77 24.45 -14.68 8.77
N TYR A 78 24.38 -14.12 7.54
CA TYR A 78 25.04 -14.72 6.39
C TYR A 78 26.55 -14.86 6.57
N ILE A 79 27.23 -13.78 6.97
CA ILE A 79 28.68 -13.75 7.18
C ILE A 79 29.10 -14.77 8.25
N ILE A 80 28.38 -14.81 9.38
CA ILE A 80 28.64 -15.78 10.46
C ILE A 80 28.42 -17.22 9.95
N SER A 81 27.32 -17.48 9.23
CA SER A 81 26.99 -18.80 8.69
C SER A 81 28.04 -19.26 7.67
N MET A 82 28.51 -18.36 6.82
CA MET A 82 29.60 -18.64 5.89
C MET A 82 30.87 -19.04 6.65
N ALA A 83 31.26 -18.30 7.68
CA ALA A 83 32.43 -18.64 8.51
C ALA A 83 32.27 -20.03 9.17
N LEU A 84 31.07 -20.36 9.65
CA LEU A 84 30.76 -21.67 10.22
C LEU A 84 30.90 -22.82 9.20
N VAL A 85 30.52 -22.58 7.93
CA VAL A 85 30.76 -23.56 6.83
C VAL A 85 32.26 -23.79 6.64
N TRP A 86 33.07 -22.74 6.63
CA TRP A 86 34.53 -22.88 6.52
C TRP A 86 35.15 -23.59 7.72
N LEU A 87 34.62 -23.40 8.93
CA LEU A 87 35.00 -24.10 10.16
C LEU A 87 34.44 -25.53 10.26
N LYS A 88 33.85 -26.06 9.17
CA LYS A 88 33.23 -27.40 9.09
C LYS A 88 32.11 -27.61 10.14
N ARG A 89 31.35 -26.57 10.42
CA ARG A 89 30.17 -26.60 11.33
C ARG A 89 28.86 -26.35 10.57
N PRO A 90 28.54 -27.16 9.54
CA PRO A 90 27.45 -26.89 8.60
C PRO A 90 26.09 -26.89 9.25
N PHE A 91 25.84 -27.67 10.31
CA PHE A 91 24.57 -27.66 11.04
C PHE A 91 24.27 -26.31 11.69
N LYS A 92 25.28 -25.67 12.29
CA LYS A 92 25.11 -24.32 12.86
C LYS A 92 24.88 -23.27 11.76
N ALA A 93 25.56 -23.39 10.62
CA ALA A 93 25.36 -22.54 9.46
C ALA A 93 23.95 -22.72 8.87
N LEU A 94 23.46 -23.97 8.79
CA LEU A 94 22.11 -24.30 8.34
C LEU A 94 21.03 -23.56 9.16
N ILE A 95 21.21 -23.49 10.48
CA ILE A 95 20.29 -22.73 11.36
C ILE A 95 20.30 -21.25 10.99
N GLY A 96 21.49 -20.63 10.85
CA GLY A 96 21.60 -19.20 10.53
C GLY A 96 21.00 -18.85 9.17
N TYR A 97 21.32 -19.61 8.12
CA TYR A 97 20.71 -19.43 6.81
C TYR A 97 19.20 -19.71 6.83
N GLY A 98 18.78 -20.76 7.53
CA GLY A 98 17.35 -21.15 7.63
C GLY A 98 16.51 -20.07 8.30
N LEU A 99 16.99 -19.50 9.40
CA LEU A 99 16.32 -18.37 10.06
C LEU A 99 16.24 -17.14 9.14
N SER A 100 17.33 -16.82 8.43
CA SER A 100 17.32 -15.69 7.49
C SER A 100 16.31 -15.91 6.36
N VAL A 101 16.31 -17.09 5.72
CA VAL A 101 15.34 -17.44 4.67
C VAL A 101 13.91 -17.40 5.20
N ALA A 102 13.66 -17.98 6.38
CA ALA A 102 12.34 -17.93 7.01
C ALA A 102 11.88 -16.50 7.25
N THR A 103 12.78 -15.62 7.74
CA THR A 103 12.45 -14.21 7.94
C THR A 103 12.12 -13.50 6.62
N PHE A 104 12.92 -13.68 5.56
CA PHE A 104 12.58 -13.10 4.25
C PHE A 104 11.23 -13.57 3.74
N VAL A 105 10.91 -14.86 3.90
CA VAL A 105 9.62 -15.40 3.46
C VAL A 105 8.48 -14.85 4.32
N THR A 106 8.62 -14.82 5.63
CA THR A 106 7.51 -14.42 6.52
C THR A 106 7.29 -12.91 6.49
N GLU A 107 8.34 -12.10 6.58
CA GLU A 107 8.21 -10.64 6.67
C GLU A 107 7.99 -9.99 5.31
N PHE A 108 8.73 -10.41 4.27
CA PHE A 108 8.66 -9.76 2.96
C PHE A 108 7.64 -10.40 2.01
N ALA A 109 7.57 -11.74 1.93
CA ALA A 109 6.62 -12.37 1.01
C ALA A 109 5.19 -12.42 1.55
N PHE A 110 5.01 -12.57 2.86
CA PHE A 110 3.69 -12.75 3.49
C PHE A 110 3.32 -11.66 4.49
N TYR A 111 4.17 -10.67 4.72
CA TYR A 111 3.96 -9.57 5.67
C TYR A 111 3.47 -10.05 7.05
N LYS A 112 4.06 -11.16 7.56
CA LYS A 112 3.79 -11.67 8.90
C LYS A 112 4.62 -10.90 9.92
N GLU A 113 4.12 -10.82 11.14
CA GLU A 113 4.70 -10.01 12.23
C GLU A 113 5.47 -10.86 13.25
N TYR A 114 6.13 -11.95 12.79
CA TYR A 114 6.74 -12.91 13.73
C TYR A 114 7.97 -12.36 14.45
N ILE A 115 8.71 -11.46 13.81
CA ILE A 115 9.89 -10.83 14.42
C ILE A 115 9.58 -9.47 15.05
N ASP A 116 8.38 -8.95 14.91
CA ASP A 116 7.95 -7.66 15.46
C ASP A 116 8.35 -7.47 16.93
N PRO A 117 8.15 -8.44 17.84
CA PRO A 117 8.52 -8.28 19.25
C PRO A 117 10.00 -8.04 19.52
N LEU A 118 10.87 -8.26 18.52
CA LEU A 118 12.32 -8.00 18.62
C LEU A 118 12.68 -6.53 18.35
N PHE A 119 11.73 -5.71 17.91
CA PHE A 119 11.94 -4.33 17.52
C PHE A 119 11.14 -3.36 18.41
N PRO A 120 11.54 -2.08 18.46
CA PRO A 120 10.83 -1.08 19.27
C PRO A 120 9.37 -0.92 18.88
N LYS A 121 8.52 -0.89 19.90
CA LYS A 121 7.08 -0.66 19.78
C LYS A 121 6.78 0.82 19.58
N LYS A 122 5.90 1.15 18.63
CA LYS A 122 5.40 2.50 18.37
C LYS A 122 3.88 2.52 18.23
N LYS A 123 3.30 3.72 18.31
CA LYS A 123 1.88 3.98 18.10
C LYS A 123 1.69 4.65 16.76
N GLY A 124 0.80 4.10 15.92
CA GLY A 124 0.30 4.71 14.70
C GLY A 124 -1.16 5.13 14.86
N TYR A 125 -1.68 5.92 13.93
CA TYR A 125 -3.03 6.46 13.99
C TYR A 125 -3.68 6.47 12.60
N ASN A 126 -4.62 5.57 12.37
CA ASN A 126 -5.50 5.67 11.21
C ASN A 126 -6.49 6.82 11.39
N VAL A 127 -6.84 7.49 10.31
CA VAL A 127 -7.84 8.56 10.30
C VAL A 127 -8.96 8.15 9.37
N TYR A 128 -10.22 8.20 9.84
CA TYR A 128 -11.35 8.01 8.96
C TYR A 128 -12.52 8.91 9.31
N GLY A 129 -13.37 9.14 8.33
CA GLY A 129 -14.62 9.86 8.47
C GLY A 129 -15.70 9.24 7.60
N VAL A 130 -16.95 9.44 7.96
CA VAL A 130 -18.11 8.84 7.30
C VAL A 130 -19.01 9.93 6.73
N LEU A 131 -19.49 9.72 5.52
CA LEU A 131 -20.58 10.48 4.91
C LEU A 131 -21.80 9.56 4.73
N GLU A 132 -22.83 9.79 5.53
CA GLU A 132 -24.05 8.98 5.51
C GLU A 132 -24.95 9.34 4.32
N PRO A 133 -25.63 8.34 3.71
CA PRO A 133 -26.63 8.58 2.68
C PRO A 133 -27.90 9.23 3.25
N GLU A 134 -28.87 9.53 2.38
CA GLU A 134 -30.15 10.09 2.81
C GLU A 134 -31.07 9.04 3.47
N GLY A 135 -31.03 7.81 2.97
CA GLY A 135 -31.86 6.70 3.43
C GLY A 135 -31.08 5.67 4.23
N GLU A 136 -31.66 4.48 4.36
CA GLU A 136 -31.04 3.34 5.04
C GLU A 136 -29.73 2.92 4.35
N VAL A 137 -28.68 2.69 5.12
CA VAL A 137 -27.40 2.17 4.63
C VAL A 137 -27.59 0.72 4.21
N ARG A 138 -27.33 0.40 2.94
CA ARG A 138 -27.39 -0.95 2.38
C ARG A 138 -26.05 -1.47 1.94
N GLN A 139 -25.16 -0.54 1.64
CA GLN A 139 -23.79 -0.79 1.27
C GLN A 139 -22.90 0.37 1.65
N GLN A 140 -21.60 0.14 1.64
CA GLN A 140 -20.60 1.18 1.89
C GLN A 140 -19.43 1.06 0.93
N ILE A 141 -18.82 2.21 0.62
CA ILE A 141 -17.62 2.31 -0.18
C ILE A 141 -16.56 2.99 0.66
N ILE A 142 -15.41 2.32 0.83
CA ILE A 142 -14.24 2.87 1.49
C ILE A 142 -13.31 3.41 0.41
N LEU A 143 -12.96 4.69 0.50
CA LEU A 143 -11.91 5.33 -0.29
C LEU A 143 -10.66 5.39 0.59
N CYS A 144 -9.62 4.62 0.23
CA CYS A 144 -8.45 4.39 1.07
C CYS A 144 -7.17 4.87 0.41
N GLY A 145 -6.35 5.57 1.18
CA GLY A 145 -4.94 5.86 0.90
C GLY A 145 -4.15 5.87 2.19
N HIS A 146 -2.82 5.98 2.15
CA HIS A 146 -2.00 6.11 3.35
C HIS A 146 -1.31 7.47 3.43
N HIS A 147 -0.93 7.87 4.65
CA HIS A 147 -0.29 9.15 4.90
C HIS A 147 1.11 9.05 5.51
N ASP A 148 1.56 7.87 5.89
CA ASP A 148 2.96 7.66 6.20
C ASP A 148 3.82 7.69 4.92
N ALA A 149 5.11 7.77 5.07
CA ALA A 149 6.06 7.90 3.98
C ALA A 149 7.19 6.86 4.12
N ALA A 150 7.71 6.41 2.97
CA ALA A 150 8.74 5.40 2.88
C ALA A 150 10.13 5.90 3.27
N TYR A 151 10.99 4.97 3.70
CA TYR A 151 12.43 5.16 3.55
C TYR A 151 12.83 5.18 2.08
N VAL A 152 13.81 6.02 1.73
CA VAL A 152 14.40 6.03 0.39
C VAL A 152 15.14 4.71 0.16
N PHE A 153 14.78 4.02 -0.93
CA PHE A 153 15.48 2.81 -1.35
C PHE A 153 16.71 3.18 -2.18
N HIS A 154 17.89 2.81 -1.69
CA HIS A 154 19.16 3.17 -2.31
C HIS A 154 19.21 2.80 -3.80
N TYR A 155 18.78 1.60 -4.15
CA TYR A 155 18.84 1.11 -5.52
C TYR A 155 17.74 1.65 -6.43
N MET A 156 16.59 2.06 -5.88
CA MET A 156 15.59 2.83 -6.61
C MET A 156 16.12 4.22 -6.97
N LYS A 157 16.83 4.87 -6.03
CA LYS A 157 17.45 6.18 -6.22
C LYS A 157 18.60 6.16 -7.22
N THR A 158 19.42 5.10 -7.24
CA THR A 158 20.69 5.07 -7.98
C THR A 158 20.65 4.26 -9.28
N SER A 159 19.83 3.21 -9.34
CA SER A 159 19.80 2.26 -10.46
C SER A 159 18.45 1.53 -10.54
N PRO A 160 17.33 2.25 -10.79
CA PRO A 160 15.98 1.68 -10.72
C PRO A 160 15.78 0.46 -11.62
N ARG A 161 16.35 0.44 -12.83
CA ARG A 161 16.26 -0.71 -13.75
C ARG A 161 16.96 -1.97 -13.23
N LEU A 162 17.96 -1.82 -12.37
CA LEU A 162 18.71 -2.94 -11.79
C LEU A 162 18.18 -3.34 -10.40
N TYR A 163 17.21 -2.60 -9.85
CA TYR A 163 16.66 -2.84 -8.52
C TYR A 163 16.23 -4.30 -8.28
N PRO A 164 15.45 -4.96 -9.18
CA PRO A 164 15.07 -6.35 -8.98
C PRO A 164 16.26 -7.30 -9.02
N LEU A 165 17.28 -7.00 -9.84
CA LEU A 165 18.51 -7.80 -9.90
C LEU A 165 19.28 -7.73 -8.58
N PHE A 166 19.38 -6.53 -7.96
CA PHE A 166 20.03 -6.38 -6.66
C PHE A 166 19.31 -7.18 -5.57
N ILE A 167 17.96 -7.18 -5.58
CA ILE A 167 17.17 -7.97 -4.63
C ILE A 167 17.42 -9.47 -4.83
N LEU A 168 17.32 -9.96 -6.06
CA LEU A 168 17.54 -11.38 -6.37
C LEU A 168 18.97 -11.80 -6.03
N ALA A 169 19.98 -11.00 -6.42
CA ALA A 169 21.38 -11.26 -6.12
C ALA A 169 21.66 -11.25 -4.62
N GLY A 170 20.91 -10.47 -3.87
CA GLY A 170 21.03 -10.40 -2.41
C GLY A 170 20.38 -11.57 -1.69
N ILE A 171 19.18 -11.98 -2.09
CA ILE A 171 18.40 -13.02 -1.37
C ILE A 171 18.82 -14.43 -1.79
N PHE A 172 19.09 -14.66 -3.08
CA PHE A 172 19.41 -15.99 -3.61
C PHE A 172 20.60 -16.70 -2.91
N PRO A 173 21.70 -16.02 -2.54
CA PRO A 173 22.80 -16.64 -1.78
C PRO A 173 22.38 -17.23 -0.43
N PHE A 174 21.37 -16.67 0.25
CA PHE A 174 20.87 -17.27 1.51
C PHE A 174 20.23 -18.63 1.25
N VAL A 175 19.46 -18.76 0.18
CA VAL A 175 18.83 -20.04 -0.22
C VAL A 175 19.91 -21.06 -0.57
N LEU A 176 20.91 -20.67 -1.35
CA LEU A 176 22.05 -21.56 -1.69
C LEU A 176 22.84 -21.95 -0.44
N GLY A 177 23.11 -20.99 0.47
CA GLY A 177 23.78 -21.24 1.74
C GLY A 177 23.02 -22.25 2.60
N PHE A 178 21.71 -22.14 2.66
CA PHE A 178 20.82 -23.09 3.34
C PHE A 178 20.93 -24.48 2.74
N LEU A 179 20.72 -24.61 1.42
CA LEU A 179 20.73 -25.91 0.72
C LEU A 179 22.12 -26.58 0.81
N PHE A 180 23.19 -25.84 0.63
CA PHE A 180 24.54 -26.40 0.70
C PHE A 180 24.93 -26.78 2.15
N SER A 181 24.51 -26.00 3.12
CA SER A 181 24.72 -26.36 4.55
C SER A 181 23.94 -27.60 4.92
N MET A 182 22.73 -27.76 4.41
CA MET A 182 21.92 -28.97 4.57
C MET A 182 22.65 -30.19 3.94
N TYR A 183 23.09 -30.09 2.70
CA TYR A 183 23.87 -31.14 2.05
C TYR A 183 25.11 -31.54 2.85
N MET A 184 25.90 -30.56 3.28
CA MET A 184 27.14 -30.81 4.07
C MET A 184 26.83 -31.43 5.45
N THR A 185 25.69 -31.08 6.04
CA THR A 185 25.26 -31.65 7.33
C THR A 185 24.90 -33.12 7.21
N ILE A 186 24.17 -33.49 6.13
CA ILE A 186 23.69 -34.86 5.89
C ILE A 186 24.87 -35.74 5.43
N THR A 187 25.61 -35.32 4.43
CA THR A 187 26.62 -36.15 3.77
C THR A 187 27.98 -36.15 4.45
N LYS A 188 28.24 -35.20 5.37
CA LYS A 188 29.55 -34.92 5.96
C LYS A 188 30.67 -34.62 4.92
N LYS A 189 30.28 -34.29 3.68
CA LYS A 189 31.19 -33.86 2.62
C LYS A 189 31.22 -32.34 2.55
N PHE A 190 32.41 -31.77 2.26
CA PHE A 190 32.66 -30.33 2.22
C PHE A 190 33.26 -29.91 0.89
N PRO A 191 32.50 -29.95 -0.23
CA PRO A 191 33.01 -29.60 -1.55
C PRO A 191 33.54 -28.15 -1.56
N ARG A 192 34.73 -27.95 -2.12
CA ARG A 192 35.35 -26.63 -2.19
C ARG A 192 34.52 -25.65 -3.02
N TRP A 193 33.89 -26.13 -4.09
CA TRP A 193 33.05 -25.31 -4.96
C TRP A 193 31.83 -24.77 -4.22
N MET A 194 31.13 -25.56 -3.39
CA MET A 194 30.01 -25.09 -2.58
C MET A 194 30.43 -23.97 -1.61
N LYS A 195 31.57 -24.15 -0.95
CA LYS A 195 32.13 -23.12 -0.06
C LYS A 195 32.51 -21.87 -0.85
N GLY A 196 33.11 -22.04 -2.03
CA GLY A 196 33.42 -20.94 -2.94
C GLY A 196 32.18 -20.18 -3.40
N THR A 197 31.09 -20.87 -3.76
CA THR A 197 29.82 -20.25 -4.16
C THR A 197 29.19 -19.46 -2.99
N ILE A 198 29.17 -20.03 -1.76
CA ILE A 198 28.71 -19.30 -0.59
C ILE A 198 29.55 -18.02 -0.38
N THR A 199 30.88 -18.12 -0.52
CA THR A 199 31.75 -16.95 -0.36
C THR A 199 31.52 -15.92 -1.46
N ALA A 200 31.37 -16.34 -2.72
CA ALA A 200 31.03 -15.45 -3.82
C ALA A 200 29.69 -14.76 -3.63
N GLY A 201 28.73 -15.40 -2.96
CA GLY A 201 27.43 -14.82 -2.59
C GLY A 201 27.54 -13.53 -1.77
N LEU A 202 28.67 -13.27 -1.09
CA LEU A 202 28.90 -12.00 -0.39
C LEU A 202 28.78 -10.78 -1.31
N SER A 203 29.15 -10.91 -2.59
CA SER A 203 29.04 -9.81 -3.55
C SER A 203 27.61 -9.35 -3.77
N GLY A 204 26.62 -10.24 -3.61
CA GLY A 204 25.20 -9.89 -3.65
C GLY A 204 24.61 -9.53 -2.27
N VAL A 205 25.07 -10.22 -1.21
CA VAL A 205 24.53 -10.04 0.14
C VAL A 205 24.98 -8.73 0.79
N ILE A 206 26.25 -8.34 0.65
CA ILE A 206 26.77 -7.11 1.26
C ILE A 206 26.01 -5.86 0.79
N PRO A 207 25.67 -5.69 -0.50
CA PRO A 207 24.83 -4.58 -0.97
C PRO A 207 23.49 -4.44 -0.26
N LEU A 208 22.87 -5.52 0.22
CA LEU A 208 21.61 -5.44 0.98
C LEU A 208 21.74 -4.59 2.26
N TRP A 209 22.94 -4.42 2.80
CA TRP A 209 23.18 -3.56 3.97
C TRP A 209 22.70 -2.13 3.74
N TRP A 210 22.77 -1.64 2.51
CA TRP A 210 22.36 -0.31 2.08
C TRP A 210 21.03 -0.33 1.33
N PHE A 211 20.21 -1.36 1.47
CA PHE A 211 18.91 -1.46 0.79
C PHE A 211 18.04 -0.23 1.07
N THR A 212 17.91 0.15 2.34
CA THR A 212 17.27 1.39 2.76
C THR A 212 18.32 2.38 3.25
N THR A 213 18.09 3.68 3.01
CA THR A 213 18.87 4.78 3.57
C THR A 213 18.20 5.30 4.85
N ASP A 214 18.82 6.31 5.49
CA ASP A 214 18.18 7.06 6.59
C ASP A 214 17.36 8.27 6.07
N GLU A 215 17.39 8.51 4.76
CA GLU A 215 16.52 9.48 4.09
C GLU A 215 15.08 8.94 4.05
N VAL A 216 14.11 9.86 4.12
CA VAL A 216 12.69 9.54 3.99
C VAL A 216 12.17 10.24 2.75
N SER A 217 11.41 9.53 1.93
CA SER A 217 10.71 10.08 0.77
C SER A 217 9.77 11.20 1.20
N PRO A 218 9.56 12.24 0.40
CA PRO A 218 8.48 13.20 0.64
C PRO A 218 7.10 12.54 0.70
N GLY A 219 6.87 11.46 -0.04
CA GLY A 219 5.62 10.70 0.02
C GLY A 219 4.44 11.46 -0.56
N ALA A 220 4.62 12.15 -1.70
CA ALA A 220 3.54 12.88 -2.35
C ALA A 220 2.67 11.97 -3.20
N GLY A 221 3.26 11.32 -4.21
CA GLY A 221 2.59 10.35 -5.07
C GLY A 221 2.41 9.00 -4.39
N ASP A 222 3.31 8.69 -3.45
CA ASP A 222 3.31 7.52 -2.60
C ASP A 222 3.38 7.96 -1.12
N ASN A 223 2.22 8.32 -0.45
CA ASN A 223 0.89 8.16 -1.04
C ASN A 223 -0.09 9.26 -0.51
N MET A 224 0.43 10.44 -0.10
CA MET A 224 -0.43 11.50 0.44
C MET A 224 -1.53 11.93 -0.54
N ILE A 225 -1.25 11.85 -1.85
CA ILE A 225 -2.21 12.19 -2.92
C ILE A 225 -3.47 11.32 -2.86
N ALA A 226 -3.36 10.05 -2.53
CA ALA A 226 -4.50 9.13 -2.42
C ALA A 226 -5.44 9.54 -1.28
N THR A 227 -4.88 9.92 -0.12
CA THR A 227 -5.65 10.50 0.99
C THR A 227 -6.35 11.79 0.58
N ALA A 228 -5.68 12.67 -0.18
CA ALA A 228 -6.27 13.91 -0.66
C ALA A 228 -7.39 13.65 -1.68
N ILE A 229 -7.21 12.70 -2.61
CA ILE A 229 -8.24 12.28 -3.58
C ILE A 229 -9.46 11.69 -2.84
N ALA A 230 -9.26 10.83 -1.84
CA ALA A 230 -10.35 10.25 -1.05
C ALA A 230 -11.17 11.33 -0.33
N ASN A 231 -10.49 12.32 0.25
CA ASN A 231 -11.15 13.47 0.87
C ASN A 231 -11.94 14.32 -0.12
N GLU A 232 -11.33 14.68 -1.24
CA GLU A 232 -11.99 15.53 -2.24
C GLU A 232 -13.16 14.82 -2.93
N ALA A 233 -13.02 13.53 -3.23
CA ALA A 233 -14.13 12.71 -3.72
C ALA A 233 -15.31 12.72 -2.73
N THR A 234 -15.04 12.61 -1.43
CA THR A 234 -16.07 12.69 -0.37
C THR A 234 -16.71 14.09 -0.32
N LYS A 235 -15.90 15.16 -0.42
CA LYS A 235 -16.35 16.56 -0.43
C LYS A 235 -17.36 16.85 -1.54
N ILE A 236 -17.12 16.33 -2.75
CA ILE A 236 -18.03 16.51 -3.89
C ILE A 236 -19.47 16.07 -3.56
N PHE A 237 -19.61 14.94 -2.85
CA PHE A 237 -20.93 14.46 -2.40
C PHE A 237 -21.44 15.22 -1.17
N ALA A 238 -20.55 15.54 -0.23
CA ALA A 238 -20.92 16.32 0.97
C ALA A 238 -21.44 17.71 0.63
N ASP A 239 -20.86 18.38 -0.36
CA ASP A 239 -21.30 19.72 -0.78
C ASP A 239 -22.70 19.70 -1.39
N GLN A 240 -23.07 18.63 -2.07
CA GLN A 240 -24.45 18.46 -2.54
C GLN A 240 -25.40 18.16 -1.37
N LYS A 241 -24.99 17.33 -0.41
CA LYS A 241 -25.75 17.07 0.83
C LYS A 241 -26.01 18.36 1.61
N LYS A 242 -24.99 19.23 1.77
CA LYS A 242 -25.13 20.56 2.42
C LYS A 242 -26.12 21.48 1.70
N LYS A 243 -26.25 21.36 0.37
CA LYS A 243 -27.25 22.11 -0.43
C LYS A 243 -28.65 21.49 -0.41
N GLY A 244 -28.90 20.48 0.43
CA GLY A 244 -30.16 19.76 0.50
C GLY A 244 -30.44 18.81 -0.67
N LYS A 245 -29.41 18.46 -1.45
CA LYS A 245 -29.51 17.60 -2.63
C LYS A 245 -28.59 16.38 -2.46
N ASN A 246 -28.78 15.60 -1.38
CA ASN A 246 -27.95 14.43 -1.16
C ASN A 246 -28.10 13.43 -2.34
N PRO A 247 -27.05 13.18 -3.13
CA PRO A 247 -27.12 12.27 -4.26
C PRO A 247 -27.06 10.80 -3.84
N LEU A 248 -26.64 10.51 -2.61
CA LEU A 248 -26.49 9.17 -2.07
C LEU A 248 -27.77 8.74 -1.36
N LYS A 249 -28.42 7.70 -1.87
CA LYS A 249 -29.68 7.19 -1.28
C LYS A 249 -29.44 6.05 -0.28
N HIS A 250 -28.52 5.15 -0.59
CA HIS A 250 -28.29 3.93 0.20
C HIS A 250 -26.83 3.56 0.38
N THR A 251 -25.91 4.34 -0.19
CA THR A 251 -24.47 4.09 -0.14
C THR A 251 -23.78 5.04 0.81
N ARG A 252 -23.20 4.51 1.87
CA ARG A 252 -22.29 5.22 2.78
C ARG A 252 -20.92 5.37 2.13
N ILE A 253 -20.29 6.52 2.28
CA ILE A 253 -18.86 6.71 1.94
C ILE A 253 -18.06 6.74 3.24
N ILE A 254 -16.96 6.00 3.27
CA ILE A 254 -15.94 6.07 4.32
C ILE A 254 -14.66 6.59 3.67
N CYS A 255 -14.21 7.77 4.09
CA CYS A 255 -12.91 8.30 3.73
C CYS A 255 -11.88 7.79 4.75
N LEU A 256 -10.88 7.05 4.31
CA LEU A 256 -9.89 6.39 5.16
C LEU A 256 -8.47 6.78 4.75
N SER A 257 -7.69 7.23 5.72
CA SER A 257 -6.25 7.43 5.59
C SER A 257 -5.54 6.57 6.62
N VAL A 258 -4.82 5.55 6.16
CA VAL A 258 -4.10 4.66 7.06
C VAL A 258 -2.69 5.16 7.34
N ASP A 259 -2.13 4.75 8.46
CA ASP A 259 -0.75 4.99 8.89
C ASP A 259 0.00 3.66 8.92
N GLY A 260 1.29 3.65 8.61
CA GLY A 260 2.12 2.45 8.70
C GLY A 260 1.90 1.42 7.60
N GLU A 261 1.46 1.84 6.42
CA GLU A 261 1.47 1.04 5.21
C GLU A 261 2.89 0.61 4.87
N GLU A 262 3.81 1.56 4.83
CA GLU A 262 5.23 1.44 4.52
C GLU A 262 6.03 0.58 5.53
N SER A 263 5.37 0.23 6.60
CA SER A 263 5.88 -0.69 7.62
C SER A 263 5.27 -2.09 7.50
N GLY A 264 4.69 -2.43 6.34
CA GLY A 264 4.08 -3.72 6.03
C GLY A 264 2.60 -3.80 6.40
N LEU A 265 1.81 -2.82 5.97
CA LEU A 265 0.34 -2.76 6.08
C LEU A 265 -0.18 -2.74 7.53
N ARG A 266 0.58 -2.21 8.48
CA ARG A 266 0.23 -2.30 9.92
C ARG A 266 -1.08 -1.57 10.24
N GLY A 267 -1.32 -0.41 9.63
CA GLY A 267 -2.53 0.39 9.86
C GLY A 267 -3.78 -0.19 9.24
N SER A 268 -3.73 -0.57 7.97
CA SER A 268 -4.90 -1.17 7.30
C SER A 268 -5.29 -2.49 7.93
N ARG A 269 -4.32 -3.32 8.35
CA ARG A 269 -4.58 -4.55 9.08
C ARG A 269 -5.29 -4.25 10.41
N ALA A 270 -4.78 -3.31 11.20
CA ALA A 270 -5.39 -2.92 12.45
C ALA A 270 -6.81 -2.37 12.27
N PHE A 271 -7.06 -1.59 11.20
CA PHE A 271 -8.37 -1.09 10.86
C PHE A 271 -9.33 -2.23 10.52
N VAL A 272 -8.91 -3.13 9.61
CA VAL A 272 -9.75 -4.26 9.19
C VAL A 272 -10.06 -5.19 10.36
N GLU A 273 -9.10 -5.51 11.22
CA GLU A 273 -9.33 -6.35 12.40
C GLU A 273 -10.34 -5.74 13.38
N ARG A 274 -10.26 -4.43 13.58
CA ARG A 274 -11.18 -3.69 14.48
C ARG A 274 -12.59 -3.61 13.95
N HIS A 275 -12.74 -3.44 12.65
CA HIS A 275 -14.02 -3.22 11.98
C HIS A 275 -14.55 -4.46 11.23
N GLU A 276 -13.89 -5.63 11.35
CA GLU A 276 -14.19 -6.84 10.56
C GLU A 276 -15.68 -7.19 10.54
N LYS A 277 -16.34 -7.08 11.69
CA LYS A 277 -17.76 -7.39 11.80
C LYS A 277 -18.60 -6.44 10.96
N GLU A 278 -18.45 -5.13 11.12
CA GLU A 278 -19.20 -4.13 10.35
C GLU A 278 -18.93 -4.25 8.85
N LEU A 279 -17.65 -4.45 8.47
CA LEU A 279 -17.25 -4.61 7.08
C LEU A 279 -17.84 -5.83 6.40
N LYS A 280 -18.21 -6.87 7.17
CA LYS A 280 -18.88 -8.09 6.68
C LYS A 280 -20.40 -8.02 6.78
N ASP A 281 -20.94 -7.34 7.79
CA ASP A 281 -22.39 -7.21 7.98
C ASP A 281 -23.03 -6.28 6.94
N ILE A 282 -22.29 -5.25 6.50
CA ILE A 282 -22.72 -4.33 5.44
C ILE A 282 -21.92 -4.65 4.18
N LYS A 283 -22.60 -4.76 3.02
CA LYS A 283 -21.90 -4.94 1.73
C LYS A 283 -20.87 -3.83 1.53
N THR A 284 -19.60 -4.19 1.54
CA THR A 284 -18.48 -3.26 1.53
C THR A 284 -17.65 -3.41 0.26
N TYR A 285 -17.37 -2.29 -0.39
CA TYR A 285 -16.43 -2.16 -1.50
C TYR A 285 -15.27 -1.26 -1.07
N VAL A 286 -14.03 -1.70 -1.31
CA VAL A 286 -12.85 -0.94 -0.91
C VAL A 286 -12.05 -0.52 -2.13
N PHE A 287 -12.05 0.78 -2.37
CA PHE A 287 -11.26 1.41 -3.43
C PHE A 287 -9.98 1.97 -2.80
N CYS A 288 -8.94 1.16 -2.78
CA CYS A 288 -7.61 1.63 -2.40
C CYS A 288 -6.95 2.36 -3.58
N MET A 289 -6.10 3.30 -3.24
CA MET A 289 -5.28 4.04 -4.19
C MET A 289 -3.85 4.05 -3.68
N ASP A 290 -2.89 3.84 -4.57
CA ASP A 290 -1.49 3.75 -4.22
C ASP A 290 -0.60 4.15 -5.40
N THR A 291 0.52 4.84 -5.12
CA THR A 291 1.54 5.17 -6.11
C THR A 291 0.96 5.84 -7.37
N LEU A 292 0.49 7.10 -7.21
CA LEU A 292 -0.28 7.80 -8.22
C LEU A 292 0.50 8.96 -8.87
N TYR A 293 0.95 8.78 -10.12
CA TYR A 293 1.70 9.81 -10.87
C TYR A 293 1.16 10.07 -12.26
N ASN A 294 0.91 9.03 -13.07
CA ASN A 294 0.75 9.15 -14.53
C ASN A 294 -0.66 8.84 -15.03
N ALA A 295 -1.25 9.75 -15.79
CA ALA A 295 -2.61 9.66 -16.31
C ALA A 295 -2.82 8.55 -17.35
N ASP A 296 -1.76 8.09 -18.04
CA ASP A 296 -1.83 7.04 -19.06
C ASP A 296 -1.48 5.64 -18.52
N LYS A 297 -1.31 5.49 -17.20
CA LYS A 297 -0.84 4.28 -16.52
C LYS A 297 -1.81 3.79 -15.45
N LEU A 298 -3.12 3.97 -15.63
CA LEU A 298 -4.10 3.49 -14.65
C LEU A 298 -4.18 1.96 -14.66
N ILE A 299 -3.94 1.37 -13.50
CA ILE A 299 -3.96 -0.08 -13.30
C ILE A 299 -4.82 -0.38 -12.07
N PHE A 300 -5.79 -1.29 -12.22
CA PHE A 300 -6.57 -1.81 -11.11
C PHE A 300 -6.14 -3.23 -10.81
N PHE A 301 -5.77 -3.50 -9.55
CA PHE A 301 -5.31 -4.83 -9.17
C PHE A 301 -6.47 -5.76 -8.81
N ASP A 302 -6.41 -6.99 -9.32
CA ASP A 302 -7.27 -8.12 -8.94
C ASP A 302 -6.55 -9.17 -8.09
N ASN A 303 -5.29 -8.89 -7.72
CA ASN A 303 -4.47 -9.71 -6.84
C ASN A 303 -3.38 -8.85 -6.19
N ASP A 304 -2.97 -9.18 -4.98
CA ASP A 304 -2.04 -8.40 -4.18
C ASP A 304 -1.08 -9.29 -3.35
N LEU A 305 -0.25 -8.66 -2.53
CA LEU A 305 0.69 -9.26 -1.59
C LEU A 305 1.50 -10.39 -2.25
N ASN A 306 2.35 -10.00 -3.21
CA ASN A 306 3.21 -10.96 -3.92
C ASN A 306 2.43 -12.15 -4.53
N LEU A 307 1.25 -11.92 -5.08
CA LEU A 307 0.34 -12.92 -5.67
C LEU A 307 -0.32 -13.87 -4.66
N THR A 308 -0.33 -13.55 -3.38
CA THR A 308 -0.88 -14.45 -2.35
C THR A 308 -2.28 -14.07 -1.86
N VAL A 309 -2.77 -12.89 -2.23
CA VAL A 309 -4.09 -12.38 -1.85
C VAL A 309 -4.90 -12.08 -3.10
N ASP A 310 -6.03 -12.74 -3.27
CA ASP A 310 -6.97 -12.40 -4.34
C ASP A 310 -7.77 -11.16 -3.94
N LEU A 311 -7.88 -10.23 -4.88
CA LEU A 311 -8.76 -9.06 -4.80
C LEU A 311 -9.98 -9.27 -5.73
N SER A 312 -10.92 -8.34 -5.72
CA SER A 312 -12.11 -8.45 -6.54
C SER A 312 -11.83 -8.13 -8.02
N HIS A 313 -11.70 -9.18 -8.84
CA HIS A 313 -11.58 -9.03 -10.29
C HIS A 313 -12.82 -8.31 -10.88
N GLU A 314 -14.01 -8.61 -10.37
CA GLU A 314 -15.26 -7.99 -10.83
C GLU A 314 -15.23 -6.47 -10.57
N MET A 315 -14.83 -6.04 -9.37
CA MET A 315 -14.68 -4.62 -9.02
C MET A 315 -13.61 -3.94 -9.87
N ALA A 316 -12.44 -4.58 -10.04
CA ALA A 316 -11.34 -4.06 -10.85
C ALA A 316 -11.77 -3.88 -12.32
N GLN A 317 -12.46 -4.87 -12.91
CA GLN A 317 -12.95 -4.81 -14.28
C GLN A 317 -14.03 -3.74 -14.44
N GLU A 318 -14.97 -3.63 -13.49
CA GLU A 318 -16.01 -2.59 -13.48
C GLU A 318 -15.39 -1.18 -13.51
N LEU A 319 -14.32 -0.95 -12.77
CA LEU A 319 -13.61 0.33 -12.74
C LEU A 319 -12.86 0.60 -14.05
N VAL A 320 -12.27 -0.42 -14.66
CA VAL A 320 -11.66 -0.33 -16.00
C VAL A 320 -12.73 0.00 -17.06
N ASP A 321 -13.90 -0.61 -16.98
CA ASP A 321 -15.00 -0.34 -17.91
C ASP A 321 -15.50 1.12 -17.78
N ILE A 322 -15.61 1.62 -16.55
CA ILE A 322 -15.92 3.04 -16.29
C ILE A 322 -14.83 3.93 -16.89
N ALA A 323 -13.55 3.66 -16.59
CA ALA A 323 -12.44 4.45 -17.12
C ALA A 323 -12.42 4.48 -18.65
N THR A 324 -12.60 3.32 -19.28
CA THR A 324 -12.63 3.17 -20.75
C THR A 324 -13.83 3.90 -21.38
N SER A 325 -15.00 3.84 -20.76
CA SER A 325 -16.19 4.58 -21.22
C SER A 325 -16.00 6.10 -21.19
N LEU A 326 -15.09 6.59 -20.33
CA LEU A 326 -14.69 7.99 -20.22
C LEU A 326 -13.52 8.35 -21.17
N GLY A 327 -13.03 7.39 -21.96
CA GLY A 327 -11.89 7.57 -22.86
C GLY A 327 -10.53 7.51 -22.19
N TYR A 328 -10.45 7.00 -20.96
CA TYR A 328 -9.18 6.85 -20.22
C TYR A 328 -8.54 5.49 -20.49
N LYS A 329 -7.20 5.45 -20.50
CA LYS A 329 -6.46 4.20 -20.62
C LYS A 329 -6.37 3.55 -19.24
N ALA A 330 -6.97 2.37 -19.11
CA ALA A 330 -6.91 1.60 -17.89
C ALA A 330 -6.85 0.11 -18.19
N LYS A 331 -6.33 -0.68 -17.26
CA LYS A 331 -6.30 -2.15 -17.35
C LYS A 331 -6.42 -2.79 -15.99
N VAL A 332 -6.94 -4.02 -15.96
CA VAL A 332 -6.77 -4.92 -14.81
C VAL A 332 -5.40 -5.57 -14.88
N SER A 333 -4.75 -5.72 -13.76
CA SER A 333 -3.46 -6.41 -13.65
C SER A 333 -3.31 -7.08 -12.29
N ARG A 334 -2.30 -7.93 -12.18
CA ARG A 334 -1.90 -8.55 -10.91
C ARG A 334 -0.67 -7.83 -10.37
N MET A 335 -0.54 -7.78 -9.04
CA MET A 335 0.70 -7.33 -8.41
C MET A 335 1.85 -8.21 -8.90
N PRO A 336 2.93 -7.67 -9.45
CA PRO A 336 4.06 -8.48 -9.87
C PRO A 336 4.71 -9.15 -8.64
N TRP A 337 5.22 -10.36 -8.83
CA TRP A 337 5.94 -11.04 -7.75
C TRP A 337 7.16 -10.21 -7.32
N GLY A 338 7.29 -9.97 -6.02
CA GLY A 338 8.31 -9.05 -5.47
C GLY A 338 7.95 -7.57 -5.56
N GLY A 339 6.75 -7.23 -6.03
CA GLY A 339 6.24 -5.86 -6.10
C GLY A 339 5.73 -5.30 -4.77
N GLY A 340 5.72 -6.12 -3.73
CA GLY A 340 5.24 -5.70 -2.42
C GLY A 340 3.74 -5.97 -2.21
N SER A 341 3.05 -5.02 -1.64
CA SER A 341 1.62 -5.08 -1.35
C SER A 341 1.05 -3.67 -1.22
N THR A 342 -0.28 -3.57 -1.26
CA THR A 342 -1.03 -2.34 -0.96
C THR A 342 -2.01 -2.60 0.19
N ASP A 343 -2.62 -1.55 0.73
CA ASP A 343 -3.63 -1.66 1.79
C ASP A 343 -4.84 -2.52 1.41
N ALA A 344 -5.11 -2.70 0.12
CA ALA A 344 -6.19 -3.56 -0.38
C ALA A 344 -6.02 -5.02 0.05
N ALA A 345 -4.77 -5.49 0.20
CA ALA A 345 -4.50 -6.85 0.67
C ALA A 345 -5.05 -7.14 2.05
N SER A 346 -5.04 -6.16 2.98
CA SER A 346 -5.59 -6.33 4.32
C SER A 346 -7.09 -6.63 4.29
N PHE A 347 -7.83 -6.03 3.38
CA PHE A 347 -9.25 -6.27 3.15
C PHE A 347 -9.49 -7.58 2.41
N GLY A 348 -8.74 -7.84 1.34
CA GLY A 348 -8.83 -9.10 0.58
C GLY A 348 -8.57 -10.34 1.42
N GLN A 349 -7.61 -10.30 2.36
CA GLN A 349 -7.35 -11.40 3.30
C GLN A 349 -8.56 -11.76 4.17
N LYS A 350 -9.50 -10.85 4.35
CA LYS A 350 -10.75 -11.06 5.11
C LYS A 350 -11.96 -11.34 4.22
N GLY A 351 -11.76 -11.46 2.91
CA GLY A 351 -12.82 -11.71 1.93
C GLY A 351 -13.73 -10.50 1.68
N ILE A 352 -13.24 -9.29 1.94
CA ILE A 352 -13.93 -8.03 1.65
C ILE A 352 -13.57 -7.63 0.22
N GLU A 353 -14.56 -7.23 -0.58
CA GLU A 353 -14.33 -6.81 -1.96
C GLU A 353 -13.46 -5.55 -2.01
N ALA A 354 -12.26 -5.71 -2.54
CA ALA A 354 -11.26 -4.64 -2.63
C ALA A 354 -10.54 -4.67 -3.97
N THR A 355 -10.08 -3.51 -4.40
CA THR A 355 -9.10 -3.33 -5.49
C THR A 355 -8.20 -2.16 -5.14
N CYS A 356 -7.04 -2.07 -5.80
CA CYS A 356 -6.16 -0.92 -5.68
C CYS A 356 -5.91 -0.29 -7.06
N LEU A 357 -6.09 1.03 -7.15
CA LEU A 357 -5.67 1.83 -8.30
C LEU A 357 -4.21 2.23 -8.13
N LEU A 358 -3.36 1.81 -9.08
CA LEU A 358 -2.07 2.40 -9.33
C LEU A 358 -2.09 3.27 -10.59
N ALA A 359 -1.28 4.31 -10.60
CA ALA A 359 -1.03 5.14 -11.79
C ALA A 359 0.48 5.31 -11.99
N PHE A 360 1.15 4.19 -12.26
CA PHE A 360 2.60 4.08 -12.29
C PHE A 360 3.08 3.04 -13.32
N GLU A 361 4.30 3.20 -13.85
CA GLU A 361 4.90 2.26 -14.78
C GLU A 361 5.45 1.03 -14.05
N LEU A 362 4.85 -0.13 -14.27
CA LEU A 362 5.28 -1.40 -13.67
C LEU A 362 6.29 -2.17 -14.53
N ASP A 363 6.41 -1.85 -15.82
CA ASP A 363 7.38 -2.54 -16.68
C ASP A 363 8.78 -1.97 -16.43
N ILE A 364 9.64 -2.78 -15.83
CA ILE A 364 11.04 -2.45 -15.50
C ILE A 364 11.80 -1.91 -16.72
N LYS A 365 11.49 -2.39 -17.93
CA LYS A 365 12.17 -1.96 -19.17
C LYS A 365 11.85 -0.51 -19.51
N ASN A 366 10.68 -0.04 -19.09
CA ASN A 366 10.18 1.30 -19.33
C ASN A 366 10.41 2.25 -18.15
N LEU A 367 10.95 1.76 -17.02
CA LEU A 367 11.26 2.61 -15.88
C LEU A 367 12.24 3.70 -16.28
N GLN A 368 11.86 4.93 -15.99
CA GLN A 368 12.71 6.10 -16.21
C GLN A 368 13.84 6.13 -15.15
N GLU A 369 14.96 6.76 -15.49
CA GLU A 369 16.06 6.97 -14.53
C GLU A 369 15.66 7.98 -13.42
N ASP A 370 14.65 8.81 -13.70
CA ASP A 370 14.13 9.85 -12.80
C ASP A 370 12.86 9.38 -12.05
N LEU A 371 12.90 8.17 -11.50
CA LEU A 371 11.78 7.56 -10.81
C LEU A 371 11.48 8.29 -9.50
N PRO A 372 10.22 8.75 -9.25
CA PRO A 372 9.86 9.37 -7.98
C PRO A 372 9.68 8.35 -6.83
N TYR A 373 9.13 7.17 -7.12
CA TYR A 373 8.75 6.14 -6.15
C TYR A 373 9.90 5.75 -5.22
N HIS A 374 9.69 5.86 -3.90
CA HIS A 374 10.66 5.60 -2.84
C HIS A 374 12.00 6.35 -3.01
N THR A 375 11.95 7.57 -3.54
CA THR A 375 13.11 8.45 -3.72
C THR A 375 12.84 9.86 -3.18
N PRO A 376 13.87 10.72 -3.02
CA PRO A 376 13.65 12.12 -2.66
C PRO A 376 12.90 12.95 -3.71
N LYS A 377 12.60 12.37 -4.87
CA LYS A 377 11.89 13.01 -5.99
C LYS A 377 10.38 12.79 -5.94
N ASP A 378 9.87 12.09 -4.95
CA ASP A 378 8.43 11.89 -4.75
C ASP A 378 7.77 13.16 -4.22
N THR A 379 7.64 14.13 -5.08
CA THR A 379 7.12 15.48 -4.83
C THR A 379 5.86 15.75 -5.67
N THR A 380 5.06 16.69 -5.26
CA THR A 380 3.76 17.01 -5.87
C THR A 380 3.86 17.38 -7.35
N ASP A 381 4.97 17.98 -7.78
CA ASP A 381 5.24 18.34 -9.18
C ASP A 381 5.43 17.13 -10.11
N LYS A 382 5.61 15.93 -9.56
CA LYS A 382 5.68 14.66 -10.33
C LYS A 382 4.31 14.06 -10.62
N ILE A 383 3.27 14.56 -9.98
CA ILE A 383 1.91 14.07 -10.12
C ILE A 383 1.22 14.83 -11.27
N GLU A 384 0.77 14.10 -12.27
CA GLU A 384 0.04 14.70 -13.38
C GLU A 384 -1.37 15.15 -12.93
N PRO A 385 -1.75 16.44 -13.07
CA PRO A 385 -3.10 16.91 -12.73
C PRO A 385 -4.21 16.13 -13.44
N LEU A 386 -3.94 15.65 -14.66
CA LEU A 386 -4.88 14.83 -15.41
C LEU A 386 -5.15 13.49 -14.72
N MET A 387 -4.14 12.86 -14.11
CA MET A 387 -4.31 11.63 -13.32
C MET A 387 -5.28 11.87 -12.15
N VAL A 388 -5.11 12.95 -11.40
CA VAL A 388 -6.03 13.33 -10.30
C VAL A 388 -7.46 13.49 -10.81
N LYS A 389 -7.65 14.20 -11.93
CA LYS A 389 -8.95 14.39 -12.57
C LYS A 389 -9.61 13.07 -12.97
N GLN A 390 -8.82 12.16 -13.54
CA GLN A 390 -9.28 10.83 -13.94
C GLN A 390 -9.70 10.02 -12.72
N ALA A 391 -8.88 9.96 -11.66
CA ALA A 391 -9.19 9.23 -10.43
C ALA A 391 -10.49 9.74 -9.79
N LEU A 392 -10.63 11.05 -9.59
CA LEU A 392 -11.85 11.67 -9.06
C LEU A 392 -13.09 11.34 -9.91
N THR A 393 -12.94 11.37 -11.25
CA THR A 393 -14.05 11.08 -12.16
C THR A 393 -14.47 9.63 -12.09
N ILE A 394 -13.53 8.70 -12.08
CA ILE A 394 -13.79 7.25 -11.95
C ILE A 394 -14.46 6.95 -10.61
N ILE A 395 -13.95 7.47 -9.51
CA ILE A 395 -14.53 7.30 -8.17
C ILE A 395 -15.97 7.81 -8.13
N ARG A 396 -16.22 9.01 -8.63
CA ARG A 396 -17.57 9.58 -8.69
C ARG A 396 -18.55 8.68 -9.47
N GLU A 397 -18.17 8.24 -10.66
CA GLU A 397 -19.03 7.39 -11.48
C GLU A 397 -19.29 6.03 -10.83
N TYR A 398 -18.26 5.45 -10.22
CA TYR A 398 -18.37 4.20 -9.47
C TYR A 398 -19.37 4.32 -8.31
N ILE A 399 -19.22 5.34 -7.47
CA ILE A 399 -20.11 5.59 -6.33
C ILE A 399 -21.56 5.77 -6.79
N LEU A 400 -21.79 6.60 -7.83
CA LEU A 400 -23.12 6.84 -8.38
C LEU A 400 -23.74 5.57 -9.00
N LYS A 401 -22.92 4.74 -9.65
CA LYS A 401 -23.38 3.44 -10.20
C LYS A 401 -23.81 2.51 -9.08
N LYS A 402 -22.96 2.33 -8.05
CA LYS A 402 -23.27 1.49 -6.90
C LYS A 402 -24.50 1.95 -6.14
N ASP A 403 -24.68 3.26 -5.93
CA ASP A 403 -25.87 3.78 -5.24
C ASP A 403 -27.16 3.54 -6.05
N ARG A 404 -27.11 3.64 -7.37
CA ARG A 404 -28.25 3.27 -8.25
C ARG A 404 -28.58 1.77 -8.15
N GLU A 405 -27.56 0.89 -8.12
CA GLU A 405 -27.75 -0.55 -7.96
C GLU A 405 -28.42 -0.88 -6.61
N ALA A 406 -27.97 -0.28 -5.52
CA ALA A 406 -28.57 -0.44 -4.19
C ALA A 406 -30.02 0.06 -4.13
N SER A 407 -30.33 1.12 -4.87
CA SER A 407 -31.69 1.68 -4.96
C SER A 407 -32.63 0.77 -5.74
N ASN A 408 -32.18 0.18 -6.84
CA ASN A 408 -32.99 -0.71 -7.68
C ASN A 408 -33.36 -2.03 -6.97
N LEU A 409 -32.43 -2.60 -6.20
CA LEU A 409 -32.69 -3.77 -5.36
C LEU A 409 -33.80 -3.53 -4.33
N ALA A 410 -34.03 -2.28 -3.95
CA ALA A 410 -35.12 -1.90 -3.05
C ALA A 410 -36.49 -1.87 -3.73
N GLY A 411 -36.52 -1.41 -4.97
CA GLY A 411 -37.76 -1.37 -5.76
C GLY A 411 -38.31 -2.77 -6.04
N SER A 412 -37.44 -3.71 -6.39
CA SER A 412 -37.81 -5.10 -6.67
C SER A 412 -38.37 -5.87 -5.47
N LYS A 413 -37.80 -5.63 -4.24
CA LYS A 413 -38.30 -6.26 -3.00
C LYS A 413 -39.69 -5.69 -2.58
N ARG A 414 -39.98 -4.42 -2.87
CA ARG A 414 -41.28 -3.82 -2.56
C ARG A 414 -42.39 -4.21 -3.53
N SER A 415 -42.08 -4.60 -4.77
CA SER A 415 -43.02 -5.08 -5.75
C SER A 415 -43.34 -6.57 -5.64
N ALA A 416 -42.56 -7.30 -4.84
CA ALA A 416 -42.72 -8.76 -4.58
C ALA A 416 -43.33 -9.07 -3.20
N ALA A 417 -43.58 -8.07 -2.37
CA ALA A 417 -44.29 -8.15 -1.10
C ALA A 417 -45.68 -7.49 -1.22
#